data_35e9fa05a509c7f967da83ba0af55db0
#
_entry.id   35e9fa05a509c7f967da83ba0af55db0
#
_cell.length_a   1.000
_cell.length_b   1.000
_cell.length_c   1.000
_cell.angle_alpha   90.00
_cell.angle_beta   90.00
_cell.angle_gamma   90.00
#
_symmetry.space_group_name_H-M   'P 1'
#
loop_
_entity.id
_entity.type
_entity.pdbx_description
1 polymer ?
#
loop_
_entity_poly.entity_id
_entity_poly.type
_entity_poly.pdbx_seq_one_letter_code
_entity_poly.pdbx_strand_id
1 'polypeptide(L)'
;MQEITTNDIKELLARIVRWTNAMEAHKQDGHAFNVFHLCSVDHYENAHSRIIAEFLNPRASHGMGSVFLRDFLMRPNVLEHIKRKGFQIEDGLGSLDSAIVETEEPFHEGRCDITIHWRGWCIVIENKIYAADQPEQLMRYNQAVEKTGERPILFYLTLDGHSASTESSGDVDYCRISYREDIAEWIAECANAVQELPHIRETLNQYHNLIEELSNNQKVLKMNSEIVKEMTSSHYHPIGA
;
A
#
# COMPACT_ATOMS: atom_id res chain seq x y z
N MET A 1 -12.98 37.37 1.96
CA MET A 1 -13.71 36.22 2.52
C MET A 1 -15.06 36.18 1.83
N GLN A 2 -15.41 35.13 1.12
CA GLN A 2 -16.79 34.93 0.67
C GLN A 2 -17.64 34.56 1.90
N GLU A 3 -18.70 35.33 2.19
CA GLU A 3 -19.64 34.97 3.24
C GLU A 3 -20.37 33.66 2.83
N ILE A 4 -20.28 32.64 3.69
CA ILE A 4 -21.04 31.40 3.52
C ILE A 4 -22.52 31.75 3.68
N THR A 5 -23.30 31.59 2.62
CA THR A 5 -24.72 31.91 2.63
C THR A 5 -25.56 30.73 3.16
N THR A 6 -26.77 31.04 3.62
CA THR A 6 -27.75 30.00 4.02
C THR A 6 -28.03 29.02 2.86
N ASN A 7 -27.86 29.43 1.62
CA ASN A 7 -28.07 28.61 0.44
C ASN A 7 -26.94 27.62 0.27
N ASP A 8 -25.67 28.02 0.53
CA ASP A 8 -24.49 27.13 0.47
C ASP A 8 -24.62 26.02 1.52
N ILE A 9 -25.10 26.34 2.71
CA ILE A 9 -25.36 25.35 3.77
C ILE A 9 -26.45 24.36 3.36
N LYS A 10 -27.56 24.84 2.76
CA LYS A 10 -28.63 23.96 2.29
C LYS A 10 -28.17 23.04 1.17
N GLU A 11 -27.36 23.53 0.25
CA GLU A 11 -26.79 22.71 -0.83
C GLU A 11 -25.84 21.64 -0.29
N LEU A 12 -24.98 21.99 0.67
CA LEU A 12 -24.10 21.04 1.34
C LEU A 12 -24.90 19.94 2.07
N LEU A 13 -25.93 20.31 2.83
CA LEU A 13 -26.81 19.36 3.52
C LEU A 13 -27.52 18.43 2.52
N ALA A 14 -28.02 18.96 1.41
CA ALA A 14 -28.66 18.16 0.38
C ALA A 14 -27.66 17.16 -0.30
N ARG A 15 -26.40 17.54 -0.44
CA ARG A 15 -25.33 16.64 -0.93
C ARG A 15 -25.04 15.54 0.08
N ILE A 16 -24.92 15.86 1.37
CA ILE A 16 -24.72 14.90 2.45
C ILE A 16 -25.86 13.88 2.48
N VAL A 17 -27.12 14.32 2.46
CA VAL A 17 -28.29 13.42 2.45
C VAL A 17 -28.30 12.51 1.23
N ARG A 18 -28.01 13.01 0.04
CA ARG A 18 -27.90 12.15 -1.16
C ARG A 18 -26.80 11.10 -1.02
N TRP A 19 -25.66 11.49 -0.47
CA TRP A 19 -24.53 10.60 -0.25
C TRP A 19 -24.85 9.51 0.78
N THR A 20 -25.50 9.89 1.91
CA THR A 20 -25.95 8.96 2.94
C THR A 20 -26.95 7.94 2.39
N ASN A 21 -27.94 8.41 1.61
CA ASN A 21 -28.93 7.52 1.00
C ASN A 21 -28.30 6.55 -0.02
N ALA A 22 -27.30 7.00 -0.79
CA ALA A 22 -26.56 6.13 -1.70
C ALA A 22 -25.76 5.07 -0.95
N MET A 23 -25.11 5.43 0.16
CA MET A 23 -24.40 4.47 1.02
C MET A 23 -25.35 3.44 1.65
N GLU A 24 -26.54 3.87 2.10
CA GLU A 24 -27.53 2.94 2.66
C GLU A 24 -28.09 1.98 1.61
N ALA A 25 -28.33 2.45 0.39
CA ALA A 25 -28.71 1.61 -0.73
C ALA A 25 -27.65 0.54 -1.04
N HIS A 26 -26.36 0.93 -1.11
CA HIS A 26 -25.25 -0.01 -1.28
C HIS A 26 -25.17 -1.09 -0.18
N LYS A 27 -25.47 -0.73 1.06
CA LYS A 27 -25.54 -1.71 2.17
C LYS A 27 -26.66 -2.74 1.98
N GLN A 28 -27.81 -2.33 1.46
CA GLN A 28 -28.96 -3.22 1.26
C GLN A 28 -28.73 -4.21 0.12
N ASP A 29 -27.97 -3.85 -0.90
CA ASP A 29 -27.70 -4.71 -2.07
C ASP A 29 -26.51 -5.67 -1.87
N GLY A 30 -25.95 -5.75 -0.67
CA GLY A 30 -24.79 -6.60 -0.36
C GLY A 30 -23.46 -6.12 -0.94
N HIS A 31 -23.46 -5.04 -1.70
CA HIS A 31 -22.22 -4.45 -2.29
C HIS A 31 -21.25 -3.91 -1.25
N ALA A 32 -21.74 -3.59 -0.04
CA ALA A 32 -20.89 -3.14 1.07
C ALA A 32 -20.25 -4.29 1.86
N PHE A 33 -20.57 -5.56 1.53
CA PHE A 33 -19.95 -6.69 2.22
C PHE A 33 -18.48 -6.81 1.82
N ASN A 34 -17.61 -6.80 2.82
CA ASN A 34 -16.18 -7.00 2.65
C ASN A 34 -15.65 -7.87 3.79
N VAL A 35 -15.14 -9.05 3.46
CA VAL A 35 -14.63 -10.00 4.46
C VAL A 35 -13.43 -9.43 5.24
N PHE A 36 -12.65 -8.56 4.64
CA PHE A 36 -11.50 -7.95 5.31
C PHE A 36 -11.93 -6.98 6.40
N HIS A 37 -13.03 -6.24 6.23
CA HIS A 37 -13.63 -5.45 7.31
C HIS A 37 -14.15 -6.33 8.43
N LEU A 38 -14.84 -7.43 8.09
CA LEU A 38 -15.33 -8.36 9.08
C LEU A 38 -14.20 -8.95 9.93
N CYS A 39 -13.03 -9.16 9.33
CA CYS A 39 -11.82 -9.66 10.01
C CYS A 39 -10.95 -8.54 10.59
N SER A 40 -11.40 -7.28 10.54
CA SER A 40 -10.66 -6.09 11.02
C SER A 40 -9.25 -5.93 10.41
N VAL A 41 -9.07 -6.36 9.16
CA VAL A 41 -7.77 -6.32 8.46
C VAL A 41 -7.27 -4.89 8.29
N ASP A 42 -8.19 -3.95 8.08
CA ASP A 42 -7.94 -2.52 7.88
C ASP A 42 -7.10 -1.85 8.98
N HIS A 43 -7.02 -2.46 10.16
CA HIS A 43 -6.28 -1.93 11.31
C HIS A 43 -4.90 -2.55 11.53
N TYR A 44 -4.52 -3.60 10.77
CA TYR A 44 -3.31 -4.37 11.03
C TYR A 44 -2.36 -4.42 9.83
N GLU A 45 -1.25 -3.69 9.89
CA GLU A 45 -0.20 -3.69 8.86
C GLU A 45 0.29 -5.09 8.51
N ASN A 46 0.50 -5.94 9.52
CA ASN A 46 0.93 -7.33 9.32
C ASN A 46 -0.11 -8.18 8.56
N ALA A 47 -1.39 -7.85 8.66
CA ALA A 47 -2.42 -8.55 7.88
C ALA A 47 -2.34 -8.16 6.40
N HIS A 48 -2.12 -6.88 6.11
CA HIS A 48 -1.88 -6.40 4.75
C HIS A 48 -0.61 -7.02 4.16
N SER A 49 0.49 -7.06 4.93
CA SER A 49 1.75 -7.68 4.49
C SER A 49 1.55 -9.16 4.14
N ARG A 50 0.79 -9.91 4.94
CA ARG A 50 0.47 -11.32 4.63
C ARG A 50 -0.38 -11.50 3.38
N ILE A 51 -1.37 -10.61 3.15
CA ILE A 51 -2.21 -10.66 1.95
C ILE A 51 -1.36 -10.37 0.70
N ILE A 52 -0.54 -9.33 0.74
CA ILE A 52 0.35 -8.97 -0.36
C ILE A 52 1.34 -10.11 -0.64
N ALA A 53 1.96 -10.66 0.41
CA ALA A 53 2.91 -11.77 0.28
C ALA A 53 2.27 -13.04 -0.29
N GLU A 54 1.02 -13.37 0.10
CA GLU A 54 0.27 -14.50 -0.48
C GLU A 54 0.15 -14.34 -2.00
N PHE A 55 -0.22 -13.17 -2.51
CA PHE A 55 -0.32 -12.94 -3.96
C PHE A 55 1.05 -12.81 -4.65
N LEU A 56 2.09 -12.36 -3.95
CA LEU A 56 3.45 -12.34 -4.50
C LEU A 56 4.11 -13.72 -4.55
N ASN A 57 3.64 -14.70 -3.76
CA ASN A 57 4.29 -15.99 -3.61
C ASN A 57 3.94 -16.96 -4.75
N PRO A 58 4.88 -17.36 -5.62
CA PRO A 58 4.61 -18.27 -6.73
C PRO A 58 4.08 -19.64 -6.32
N ARG A 59 4.31 -20.03 -5.06
CA ARG A 59 3.93 -21.34 -4.51
C ARG A 59 2.67 -21.29 -3.65
N ALA A 60 2.02 -20.13 -3.59
CA ALA A 60 0.83 -19.95 -2.78
C ALA A 60 -0.41 -20.62 -3.37
N SER A 61 -1.48 -20.62 -2.58
CA SER A 61 -2.72 -21.34 -2.87
C SER A 61 -3.51 -20.79 -4.06
N HIS A 62 -3.18 -19.58 -4.54
CA HIS A 62 -3.82 -19.01 -5.73
C HIS A 62 -3.53 -19.76 -7.03
N GLY A 63 -2.48 -20.59 -7.08
CA GLY A 63 -2.21 -21.48 -8.22
C GLY A 63 -1.77 -20.79 -9.52
N MET A 64 -1.45 -19.48 -9.48
CA MET A 64 -1.05 -18.68 -10.64
C MET A 64 0.47 -18.70 -10.91
N GLY A 65 1.24 -19.50 -10.13
CA GLY A 65 2.69 -19.48 -10.23
C GLY A 65 3.24 -18.07 -10.03
N SER A 66 4.21 -17.69 -10.81
CA SER A 66 4.88 -16.38 -10.71
C SER A 66 4.18 -15.22 -11.45
N VAL A 67 2.97 -15.41 -11.98
CA VAL A 67 2.28 -14.38 -12.77
C VAL A 67 2.12 -13.10 -11.97
N PHE A 68 1.55 -13.16 -10.79
CA PHE A 68 1.30 -11.97 -9.97
C PHE A 68 2.60 -11.28 -9.50
N LEU A 69 3.62 -12.06 -9.13
CA LEU A 69 4.94 -11.53 -8.79
C LEU A 69 5.57 -10.81 -9.98
N ARG A 70 5.47 -11.40 -11.18
CA ARG A 70 5.98 -10.79 -12.41
C ARG A 70 5.27 -9.46 -12.69
N ASP A 71 3.94 -9.44 -12.61
CA ASP A 71 3.14 -8.24 -12.87
C ASP A 71 3.51 -7.12 -11.88
N PHE A 72 3.72 -7.45 -10.61
CA PHE A 72 4.22 -6.50 -9.62
C PHE A 72 5.61 -5.93 -10.00
N LEU A 73 6.56 -6.79 -10.34
CA LEU A 73 7.92 -6.38 -10.71
C LEU A 73 7.99 -5.62 -12.05
N MET A 74 6.97 -5.77 -12.90
CA MET A 74 6.86 -5.05 -14.18
C MET A 74 6.19 -3.68 -14.06
N ARG A 75 5.72 -3.29 -12.89
CA ARG A 75 5.19 -1.94 -12.68
C ARG A 75 6.26 -0.89 -12.96
N PRO A 76 5.93 0.24 -13.62
CA PRO A 76 6.93 1.16 -14.17
C PRO A 76 7.99 1.63 -13.18
N ASN A 77 7.57 2.12 -12.00
CA ASN A 77 8.47 2.62 -10.94
C ASN A 77 9.27 1.49 -10.29
N VAL A 78 8.65 0.32 -10.08
CA VAL A 78 9.31 -0.89 -9.55
C VAL A 78 10.36 -1.37 -10.54
N LEU A 79 9.98 -1.53 -11.81
CA LEU A 79 10.87 -2.00 -12.88
C LEU A 79 12.07 -1.08 -13.10
N GLU A 80 11.86 0.24 -13.07
CA GLU A 80 12.94 1.21 -13.18
C GLU A 80 13.94 1.05 -12.03
N HIS A 81 13.44 0.94 -10.80
CA HIS A 81 14.29 0.78 -9.62
C HIS A 81 15.10 -0.51 -9.65
N ILE A 82 14.45 -1.66 -9.90
CA ILE A 82 15.14 -2.96 -9.91
C ILE A 82 16.18 -3.05 -11.04
N LYS A 83 15.88 -2.47 -12.22
CA LYS A 83 16.85 -2.38 -13.34
C LYS A 83 18.06 -1.53 -12.98
N ARG A 84 17.85 -0.41 -12.29
CA ARG A 84 18.95 0.46 -11.83
C ARG A 84 19.88 -0.27 -10.86
N LYS A 85 19.34 -1.17 -10.02
CA LYS A 85 20.13 -2.06 -9.14
C LYS A 85 20.83 -3.19 -9.89
N GLY A 86 20.52 -3.41 -11.15
CA GLY A 86 21.07 -4.50 -11.97
C GLY A 86 20.30 -5.82 -11.87
N PHE A 87 19.11 -5.79 -11.28
CA PHE A 87 18.19 -6.94 -11.30
C PHE A 87 17.59 -7.08 -12.69
N GLN A 88 17.59 -8.28 -13.23
CA GLN A 88 17.03 -8.58 -14.55
C GLN A 88 15.98 -9.68 -14.44
N ILE A 89 14.77 -9.38 -14.91
CA ILE A 89 13.74 -10.39 -15.08
C ILE A 89 13.99 -11.06 -16.42
N GLU A 90 14.37 -12.34 -16.39
CA GLU A 90 14.57 -13.12 -17.61
C GLU A 90 13.23 -13.28 -18.36
N ASP A 91 13.26 -13.17 -19.69
CA ASP A 91 12.13 -13.43 -20.55
C ASP A 91 11.79 -14.93 -20.55
N GLY A 92 10.79 -15.30 -19.75
CA GLY A 92 10.26 -16.67 -19.69
C GLY A 92 9.17 -16.81 -18.64
N LEU A 93 8.07 -17.44 -19.01
CA LEU A 93 7.08 -17.91 -18.04
C LEU A 93 7.78 -18.89 -17.10
N GLY A 94 7.66 -18.66 -15.77
CA GLY A 94 8.25 -19.54 -14.77
C GLY A 94 9.65 -19.19 -14.29
N SER A 95 10.32 -18.15 -14.81
CA SER A 95 11.64 -17.76 -14.33
C SER A 95 11.65 -17.39 -12.83
N LEU A 96 10.55 -16.84 -12.32
CA LEU A 96 10.36 -16.45 -10.92
C LEU A 96 9.69 -17.53 -10.05
N ASP A 97 9.35 -18.70 -10.58
CA ASP A 97 8.67 -19.78 -9.82
C ASP A 97 9.52 -20.33 -8.66
N SER A 98 10.84 -20.12 -8.73
CA SER A 98 11.76 -20.47 -7.64
C SER A 98 11.89 -19.40 -6.56
N ALA A 99 11.24 -18.25 -6.72
CA ALA A 99 11.26 -17.21 -5.71
C ALA A 99 10.64 -17.72 -4.39
N ILE A 100 11.23 -17.30 -3.27
CA ILE A 100 10.75 -17.60 -1.92
C ILE A 100 10.25 -16.27 -1.35
N VAL A 101 9.00 -16.25 -0.93
CA VAL A 101 8.37 -15.07 -0.33
C VAL A 101 8.07 -15.39 1.13
N GLU A 102 8.55 -14.55 2.03
CA GLU A 102 8.35 -14.69 3.46
C GLU A 102 7.76 -13.41 4.06
N THR A 103 7.08 -13.53 5.19
CA THR A 103 6.58 -12.40 5.97
C THR A 103 7.17 -12.43 7.36
N GLU A 104 7.36 -11.24 7.94
CA GLU A 104 7.89 -11.14 9.29
C GLU A 104 9.25 -11.85 9.45
N GLU A 105 10.07 -11.84 8.38
CA GLU A 105 11.34 -12.53 8.37
C GLU A 105 12.30 -11.92 9.39
N PRO A 106 12.80 -12.74 10.35
CA PRO A 106 13.68 -12.25 11.38
C PRO A 106 15.12 -12.11 10.87
N PHE A 107 15.66 -10.90 10.96
CA PHE A 107 17.08 -10.63 10.88
C PHE A 107 17.64 -10.27 12.25
N HIS A 108 18.94 -10.33 12.42
CA HIS A 108 19.56 -9.96 13.72
C HIS A 108 19.19 -8.53 14.15
N GLU A 109 19.02 -7.64 13.18
CA GLU A 109 18.75 -6.21 13.38
C GLU A 109 17.27 -5.84 13.38
N GLY A 110 16.36 -6.81 13.26
CA GLY A 110 14.92 -6.57 13.21
C GLY A 110 14.16 -7.60 12.41
N ARG A 111 12.97 -7.25 11.99
CA ARG A 111 12.06 -8.13 11.26
C ARG A 111 11.50 -7.38 10.07
N CYS A 112 11.68 -7.92 8.86
CA CYS A 112 11.16 -7.34 7.62
C CYS A 112 9.73 -7.79 7.39
N ASP A 113 8.86 -6.89 6.94
CA ASP A 113 7.44 -7.20 6.72
C ASP A 113 7.22 -8.20 5.60
N ILE A 114 7.87 -8.01 4.45
CA ILE A 114 7.84 -8.94 3.32
C ILE A 114 9.24 -9.01 2.72
N THR A 115 9.70 -10.24 2.44
CA THR A 115 10.95 -10.50 1.71
C THR A 115 10.68 -11.42 0.53
N ILE A 116 11.44 -11.20 -0.57
CA ILE A 116 11.40 -12.05 -1.76
C ILE A 116 12.82 -12.40 -2.13
N HIS A 117 13.20 -13.66 -1.93
CA HIS A 117 14.53 -14.19 -2.25
C HIS A 117 14.53 -14.84 -3.61
N TRP A 118 15.44 -14.42 -4.47
CA TRP A 118 15.58 -14.99 -5.80
C TRP A 118 16.98 -14.80 -6.38
N ARG A 119 17.70 -15.89 -6.68
CA ARG A 119 19.01 -15.90 -7.37
C ARG A 119 20.04 -14.91 -6.79
N GLY A 120 20.18 -14.88 -5.46
CA GLY A 120 21.12 -14.00 -4.76
C GLY A 120 20.69 -12.55 -4.65
N TRP A 121 19.40 -12.29 -4.83
CA TRP A 121 18.73 -11.04 -4.52
C TRP A 121 17.72 -11.24 -3.40
N CYS A 122 17.62 -10.26 -2.53
CA CYS A 122 16.57 -10.15 -1.57
C CYS A 122 15.84 -8.81 -1.75
N ILE A 123 14.59 -8.88 -2.20
CA ILE A 123 13.70 -7.72 -2.25
C ILE A 123 13.02 -7.62 -0.89
N VAL A 124 13.12 -6.46 -0.26
CA VAL A 124 12.47 -6.14 1.02
C VAL A 124 11.37 -5.11 0.76
N ILE A 125 10.17 -5.35 1.25
CA ILE A 125 9.07 -4.39 1.25
C ILE A 125 8.74 -4.08 2.71
N GLU A 126 9.04 -2.87 3.14
CA GLU A 126 8.61 -2.32 4.42
C GLU A 126 7.25 -1.67 4.27
N ASN A 127 6.27 -2.10 5.04
CA ASN A 127 4.88 -1.69 4.96
C ASN A 127 4.51 -0.73 6.10
N LYS A 128 4.03 0.46 5.75
CA LYS A 128 3.62 1.51 6.70
C LYS A 128 2.26 2.07 6.33
N ILE A 129 1.26 1.72 7.12
CA ILE A 129 -0.10 2.28 6.98
C ILE A 129 -0.35 3.33 8.08
N TYR A 130 -0.07 2.98 9.33
CA TYR A 130 -0.32 3.80 10.51
C TYR A 130 0.92 3.99 11.40
N ALA A 131 1.83 3.02 11.41
CA ALA A 131 3.00 3.06 12.28
C ALA A 131 4.00 4.13 11.83
N ALA A 132 4.64 4.78 12.78
CA ALA A 132 5.77 5.66 12.52
C ALA A 132 7.02 4.85 12.16
N ASP A 133 7.96 5.50 11.46
CA ASP A 133 9.27 4.94 11.20
C ASP A 133 10.03 4.65 12.48
N GLN A 134 10.83 3.58 12.44
CA GLN A 134 11.83 3.33 13.47
C GLN A 134 13.19 3.91 13.03
N PRO A 135 14.01 4.34 14.01
CA PRO A 135 15.38 4.79 13.71
C PRO A 135 16.17 3.72 12.94
N GLU A 136 16.87 4.19 11.89
CA GLU A 136 17.75 3.36 11.06
C GLU A 136 17.09 2.12 10.42
N GLN A 137 15.77 2.06 10.32
CA GLN A 137 15.04 0.86 9.94
C GLN A 137 15.44 0.34 8.56
N LEU A 138 15.37 1.18 7.52
CA LEU A 138 15.77 0.78 6.17
C LEU A 138 17.28 0.52 6.07
N MET A 139 18.08 1.28 6.79
CA MET A 139 19.55 1.06 6.86
C MET A 139 19.87 -0.31 7.44
N ARG A 140 19.23 -0.69 8.54
CA ARG A 140 19.39 -2.01 9.20
C ARG A 140 19.01 -3.15 8.26
N TYR A 141 17.89 -3.02 7.54
CA TYR A 141 17.45 -4.05 6.59
C TYR A 141 18.42 -4.20 5.42
N ASN A 142 18.90 -3.09 4.85
CA ASN A 142 19.92 -3.15 3.81
C ASN A 142 21.17 -3.92 4.27
N GLN A 143 21.70 -3.55 5.45
CA GLN A 143 22.88 -4.20 6.02
C GLN A 143 22.62 -5.66 6.39
N ALA A 144 21.41 -5.97 6.88
CA ALA A 144 21.05 -7.33 7.25
C ALA A 144 21.06 -8.25 6.03
N VAL A 145 20.47 -7.82 4.92
CA VAL A 145 20.49 -8.57 3.65
C VAL A 145 21.91 -8.72 3.11
N GLU A 146 22.71 -7.65 3.12
CA GLU A 146 24.11 -7.73 2.67
C GLU A 146 24.94 -8.76 3.46
N LYS A 147 24.68 -8.90 4.76
CA LYS A 147 25.35 -9.90 5.61
C LYS A 147 24.98 -11.35 5.26
N THR A 148 23.83 -11.61 4.63
CA THR A 148 23.50 -12.94 4.12
C THR A 148 24.25 -13.28 2.83
N GLY A 149 24.90 -12.30 2.19
CA GLY A 149 25.56 -12.43 0.90
C GLY A 149 24.63 -12.17 -0.30
N GLU A 150 23.39 -11.78 -0.06
CA GLU A 150 22.44 -11.38 -1.09
C GLU A 150 22.54 -9.87 -1.38
N ARG A 151 21.99 -9.48 -2.53
CA ARG A 151 21.92 -8.06 -2.94
C ARG A 151 20.57 -7.47 -2.56
N PRO A 152 20.53 -6.41 -1.74
CA PRO A 152 19.27 -5.82 -1.29
C PRO A 152 18.62 -4.95 -2.38
N ILE A 153 17.30 -5.04 -2.48
CA ILE A 153 16.43 -4.10 -3.17
C ILE A 153 15.32 -3.71 -2.20
N LEU A 154 15.24 -2.44 -1.84
CA LEU A 154 14.33 -1.96 -0.80
C LEU A 154 13.16 -1.21 -1.41
N PHE A 155 11.97 -1.53 -0.95
CA PHE A 155 10.72 -0.83 -1.20
C PHE A 155 10.14 -0.32 0.12
N TYR A 156 9.64 0.90 0.08
CA TYR A 156 8.92 1.51 1.19
C TYR A 156 7.48 1.75 0.76
N LEU A 157 6.56 0.98 1.31
CA LEU A 157 5.15 0.95 0.95
C LEU A 157 4.34 1.75 1.98
N THR A 158 3.63 2.77 1.48
CA THR A 158 2.74 3.61 2.30
C THR A 158 1.41 3.84 1.60
N LEU A 159 0.41 4.38 2.29
CA LEU A 159 -0.90 4.62 1.66
C LEU A 159 -0.82 5.57 0.45
N ASP A 160 0.04 6.59 0.51
CA ASP A 160 0.13 7.66 -0.49
C ASP A 160 1.50 7.79 -1.17
N GLY A 161 2.43 6.87 -0.91
CA GLY A 161 3.76 6.89 -1.50
C GLY A 161 4.72 7.94 -0.92
N HIS A 162 4.48 8.42 0.31
CA HIS A 162 5.42 9.35 0.95
C HIS A 162 6.76 8.69 1.27
N SER A 163 7.80 9.50 1.43
CA SER A 163 9.15 9.03 1.76
C SER A 163 9.25 8.54 3.20
N ALA A 164 10.12 7.56 3.44
CA ALA A 164 10.59 7.28 4.78
C ALA A 164 11.30 8.50 5.37
N SER A 165 11.33 8.59 6.68
CA SER A 165 12.10 9.62 7.39
C SER A 165 13.59 9.47 7.09
N THR A 166 14.31 10.56 7.13
CA THR A 166 15.79 10.55 6.98
C THR A 166 16.47 9.77 8.09
N GLU A 167 15.86 9.73 9.28
CA GLU A 167 16.34 8.93 10.41
C GLU A 167 16.20 7.42 10.14
N SER A 168 15.16 6.98 9.42
CA SER A 168 14.96 5.59 9.05
C SER A 168 15.82 5.16 7.86
N SER A 169 15.88 5.99 6.81
CA SER A 169 16.50 5.64 5.54
C SER A 169 17.98 5.98 5.43
N GLY A 170 18.45 7.04 6.12
CA GLY A 170 19.79 7.57 5.88
C GLY A 170 20.02 7.81 4.39
N ASP A 171 21.15 7.33 3.89
CA ASP A 171 21.55 7.41 2.47
C ASP A 171 21.18 6.14 1.66
N VAL A 172 20.37 5.22 2.22
CA VAL A 172 20.00 3.99 1.53
C VAL A 172 19.07 4.29 0.35
N ASP A 173 19.40 3.73 -0.80
CA ASP A 173 18.58 3.84 -2.01
C ASP A 173 17.42 2.85 -1.95
N TYR A 174 16.20 3.36 -1.90
CA TYR A 174 14.94 2.61 -1.88
C TYR A 174 13.94 3.18 -2.87
N CYS A 175 12.96 2.38 -3.27
CA CYS A 175 11.83 2.79 -4.07
C CYS A 175 10.61 3.04 -3.18
N ARG A 176 9.93 4.15 -3.41
CA ARG A 176 8.62 4.41 -2.80
C ARG A 176 7.54 3.77 -3.65
N ILE A 177 6.66 3.04 -3.01
CA ILE A 177 5.45 2.51 -3.60
C ILE A 177 4.24 2.85 -2.74
N SER A 178 3.08 2.93 -3.35
CA SER A 178 1.85 3.34 -2.67
C SER A 178 0.76 2.28 -2.77
N TYR A 179 -0.08 2.22 -1.74
CA TYR A 179 -1.31 1.44 -1.83
C TYR A 179 -2.25 2.02 -2.88
N ARG A 180 -2.36 3.35 -2.94
CA ARG A 180 -3.30 4.07 -3.81
C ARG A 180 -3.09 3.80 -5.30
N GLU A 181 -1.86 3.78 -5.74
CA GLU A 181 -1.51 3.68 -7.15
C GLU A 181 -0.91 2.31 -7.46
N ASP A 182 0.21 1.96 -6.80
CA ASP A 182 0.97 0.76 -7.17
C ASP A 182 0.24 -0.53 -6.79
N ILE A 183 -0.21 -0.65 -5.53
CA ILE A 183 -0.85 -1.88 -5.06
C ILE A 183 -2.28 -2.00 -5.61
N ALA A 184 -3.06 -0.90 -5.63
CA ALA A 184 -4.43 -0.93 -6.14
C ALA A 184 -4.46 -1.37 -7.61
N GLU A 185 -3.64 -0.77 -8.48
CA GLU A 185 -3.58 -1.15 -9.88
C GLU A 185 -3.07 -2.58 -10.06
N TRP A 186 -2.02 -2.98 -9.32
CA TRP A 186 -1.52 -4.36 -9.36
C TRP A 186 -2.60 -5.37 -8.99
N ILE A 187 -3.36 -5.15 -7.91
CA ILE A 187 -4.46 -6.03 -7.47
C ILE A 187 -5.58 -6.08 -8.52
N ALA A 188 -5.91 -4.94 -9.15
CA ALA A 188 -6.90 -4.91 -10.23
C ALA A 188 -6.42 -5.72 -11.46
N GLU A 189 -5.16 -5.63 -11.84
CA GLU A 189 -4.56 -6.44 -12.91
C GLU A 189 -4.58 -7.93 -12.55
N CYS A 190 -4.23 -8.30 -11.32
CA CYS A 190 -4.33 -9.68 -10.82
C CYS A 190 -5.78 -10.21 -10.89
N ALA A 191 -6.77 -9.40 -10.49
CA ALA A 191 -8.19 -9.78 -10.59
C ALA A 191 -8.63 -10.02 -12.04
N ASN A 192 -8.13 -9.20 -12.97
CA ASN A 192 -8.38 -9.38 -14.40
C ASN A 192 -7.74 -10.65 -14.97
N ALA A 193 -6.58 -11.05 -14.46
CA ALA A 193 -5.90 -12.28 -14.90
C ALA A 193 -6.61 -13.58 -14.46
N VAL A 194 -7.50 -13.51 -13.46
CA VAL A 194 -8.17 -14.68 -12.84
C VAL A 194 -9.68 -14.70 -13.04
N GLN A 195 -10.18 -14.23 -14.19
CA GLN A 195 -11.62 -14.13 -14.47
C GLN A 195 -12.36 -15.49 -14.28
N GLU A 196 -11.71 -16.59 -14.62
CA GLU A 196 -12.24 -17.95 -14.52
C GLU A 196 -12.07 -18.57 -13.12
N LEU A 197 -11.44 -17.86 -12.17
CA LEU A 197 -11.23 -18.31 -10.80
C LEU A 197 -12.00 -17.44 -9.80
N PRO A 198 -13.32 -17.64 -9.66
CA PRO A 198 -14.20 -16.69 -8.96
C PRO A 198 -13.79 -16.42 -7.50
N HIS A 199 -13.27 -17.42 -6.79
CA HIS A 199 -12.85 -17.25 -5.39
C HIS A 199 -11.67 -16.28 -5.26
N ILE A 200 -10.68 -16.41 -6.16
CA ILE A 200 -9.48 -15.54 -6.13
C ILE A 200 -9.86 -14.15 -6.63
N ARG A 201 -10.60 -14.07 -7.75
CA ARG A 201 -11.07 -12.81 -8.32
C ARG A 201 -11.84 -11.98 -7.29
N GLU A 202 -12.81 -12.61 -6.61
CA GLU A 202 -13.64 -11.91 -5.63
C GLU A 202 -12.83 -11.45 -4.41
N THR A 203 -11.89 -12.27 -3.95
CA THR A 203 -10.96 -11.89 -2.87
C THR A 203 -10.13 -10.68 -3.26
N LEU A 204 -9.58 -10.66 -4.49
CA LEU A 204 -8.81 -9.52 -5.02
C LEU A 204 -9.69 -8.27 -5.14
N ASN A 205 -10.93 -8.39 -5.64
CA ASN A 205 -11.86 -7.26 -5.73
C ASN A 205 -12.19 -6.68 -4.34
N GLN A 206 -12.46 -7.51 -3.36
CA GLN A 206 -12.73 -7.06 -2.00
C GLN A 206 -11.50 -6.40 -1.36
N TYR A 207 -10.30 -6.92 -1.60
CA TYR A 207 -9.06 -6.30 -1.12
C TYR A 207 -8.78 -4.97 -1.83
N HIS A 208 -9.03 -4.88 -3.12
CA HIS A 208 -8.95 -3.62 -3.88
C HIS A 208 -9.88 -2.55 -3.29
N ASN A 209 -11.14 -2.90 -3.00
CA ASN A 209 -12.10 -1.99 -2.39
C ASN A 209 -11.61 -1.50 -1.02
N LEU A 210 -11.03 -2.38 -0.19
CA LEU A 210 -10.43 -1.98 1.08
C LEU A 210 -9.30 -0.98 0.90
N ILE A 211 -8.39 -1.20 -0.07
CA ILE A 211 -7.28 -0.28 -0.38
C ILE A 211 -7.81 1.09 -0.80
N GLU A 212 -8.82 1.13 -1.66
CA GLU A 212 -9.48 2.36 -2.11
C GLU A 212 -10.06 3.15 -0.91
N GLU A 213 -10.75 2.48 -0.01
CA GLU A 213 -11.32 3.10 1.18
C GLU A 213 -10.25 3.68 2.12
N LEU A 214 -9.19 2.92 2.41
CA LEU A 214 -8.07 3.36 3.25
C LEU A 214 -7.38 4.60 2.66
N SER A 215 -7.13 4.58 1.36
CA SER A 215 -6.49 5.67 0.64
C SER A 215 -7.35 6.93 0.58
N ASN A 216 -8.67 6.79 0.43
CA ASN A 216 -9.62 7.90 0.42
C ASN A 216 -9.81 8.51 1.82
N ASN A 217 -9.90 7.68 2.87
CA ASN A 217 -10.02 8.15 4.24
C ASN A 217 -8.81 9.00 4.65
N GLN A 218 -7.60 8.60 4.28
CA GLN A 218 -6.40 9.41 4.53
C GLN A 218 -6.45 10.76 3.81
N LYS A 219 -6.94 10.81 2.58
CA LYS A 219 -7.10 12.06 1.82
C LYS A 219 -8.07 13.01 2.53
N VAL A 220 -9.19 12.50 3.02
CA VAL A 220 -10.19 13.29 3.77
C VAL A 220 -9.58 13.81 5.08
N LEU A 221 -8.84 12.99 5.82
CA LEU A 221 -8.18 13.41 7.06
C LEU A 221 -7.12 14.49 6.82
N LYS A 222 -6.30 14.37 5.78
CA LYS A 222 -5.33 15.40 5.39
C LYS A 222 -6.04 16.72 5.04
N MET A 223 -7.05 16.67 4.19
CA MET A 223 -7.82 17.85 3.81
C MET A 223 -8.47 18.56 5.02
N ASN A 224 -9.07 17.79 5.94
CA ASN A 224 -9.64 18.35 7.16
C ASN A 224 -8.57 18.99 8.05
N SER A 225 -7.38 18.39 8.17
CA SER A 225 -6.28 18.97 8.97
C SER A 225 -5.75 20.27 8.36
N GLU A 226 -5.70 20.39 7.05
CA GLU A 226 -5.32 21.61 6.34
C GLU A 226 -6.36 22.71 6.53
N ILE A 227 -7.64 22.39 6.41
CA ILE A 227 -8.74 23.32 6.67
C ILE A 227 -8.68 23.85 8.11
N VAL A 228 -8.47 22.97 9.09
CA VAL A 228 -8.34 23.38 10.50
C VAL A 228 -7.11 24.27 10.71
N LYS A 229 -5.97 23.95 10.10
CA LYS A 229 -4.76 24.80 10.17
C LYS A 229 -5.02 26.18 9.56
N GLU A 230 -5.67 26.26 8.42
CA GLU A 230 -5.99 27.52 7.75
C GLU A 230 -6.98 28.35 8.58
N MET A 231 -8.00 27.73 9.16
CA MET A 231 -8.96 28.39 10.05
C MET A 231 -8.30 28.90 11.34
N THR A 232 -7.35 28.14 11.90
CA THR A 232 -6.64 28.57 13.12
C THR A 232 -5.57 29.62 12.85
N SER A 233 -4.91 29.59 11.69
CA SER A 233 -3.92 30.61 11.31
C SER A 233 -4.52 31.95 10.95
N SER A 234 -5.75 31.99 10.44
CA SER A 234 -6.45 33.22 10.08
C SER A 234 -7.02 33.99 11.30
N HIS A 235 -6.99 33.43 12.50
CA HIS A 235 -7.54 34.05 13.72
C HIS A 235 -6.49 34.71 14.63
N TYR A 236 -5.19 34.71 14.27
CA TYR A 236 -4.17 35.38 15.03
C TYR A 236 -3.71 36.68 14.36
N HIS A 237 -4.59 37.71 14.39
CA HIS A 237 -4.12 39.08 14.40
C HIS A 237 -4.20 39.60 15.85
N PRO A 238 -3.06 39.87 16.52
CA PRO A 238 -3.12 40.59 17.78
C PRO A 238 -3.69 42.00 17.47
N ILE A 239 -4.83 42.33 18.03
CA ILE A 239 -5.31 43.70 18.05
C ILE A 239 -4.26 44.44 18.90
N GLY A 240 -3.44 45.22 18.22
CA GLY A 240 -2.42 46.07 18.86
C GLY A 240 -3.08 47.09 19.80
N ALA A 241 -2.47 47.23 20.95
CA ALA A 241 -2.75 48.28 21.91
C ALA A 241 -2.39 49.66 21.38
#